data_efe42613582d5fd5357b96bc93f5ba08
#
_entry.id   efe42613582d5fd5357b96bc93f5ba08
#
_cell.length_a   1.000
_cell.length_b   1.000
_cell.length_c   1.000
_cell.angle_alpha   90.00
_cell.angle_beta   90.00
_cell.angle_gamma   90.00
#
_symmetry.space_group_name_H-M   'P 1'
#
loop_
_entity.id
_entity.type
_entity.pdbx_description
1 polymer ?
#
loop_
_entity_poly.entity_id
_entity_poly.type
_entity_poly.pdbx_seq_one_letter_code
_entity_poly.pdbx_strand_id
1 'polypeptide(L)'
;MNSLKKIKEWLNTFTPFNEQEQVDCQHIRQFLEEEPNLLLRNNVKMHFTASAWVLNPTKDKVLMLYHNIYQSWSWSGGHADGEGDLLSVAMKEVKEESGLLSLKPLLDMPLSIEI
;
A
#
# COMPACT_ATOMS: atom_id res chain seq x y z
N MET A 1 2.99 15.38 15.71
CA MET A 1 3.65 14.47 14.77
C MET A 1 2.81 14.27 13.53
N ASN A 2 3.41 14.31 12.38
CA ASN A 2 2.69 14.17 11.13
C ASN A 2 2.74 12.71 10.67
N SER A 3 1.64 11.98 10.84
CA SER A 3 1.54 10.56 10.44
C SER A 3 1.58 10.35 8.92
N LEU A 4 1.43 11.42 8.14
CA LEU A 4 1.52 11.38 6.68
C LEU A 4 2.91 11.71 6.14
N LYS A 5 3.86 12.01 7.02
CA LYS A 5 5.19 12.45 6.63
C LYS A 5 5.89 11.47 5.70
N LYS A 6 5.83 10.18 6.03
CA LYS A 6 6.50 9.14 5.26
C LYS A 6 5.91 8.99 3.86
N ILE A 7 4.59 9.09 3.75
CA ILE A 7 3.90 9.06 2.46
C ILE A 7 4.32 10.25 1.60
N LYS A 8 4.40 11.44 2.21
CA LYS A 8 4.84 12.64 1.50
C LYS A 8 6.29 12.52 1.03
N GLU A 9 7.15 11.94 1.84
CA GLU A 9 8.54 11.69 1.47
C GLU A 9 8.64 10.73 0.29
N TRP A 10 7.86 9.66 0.29
CA TRP A 10 7.81 8.72 -0.84
C TRP A 10 7.38 9.41 -2.12
N LEU A 11 6.33 10.24 -2.08
CA LEU A 11 5.83 10.95 -3.26
C LEU A 11 6.90 11.90 -3.84
N ASN A 12 7.77 12.45 -3.00
CA ASN A 12 8.82 13.36 -3.46
C ASN A 12 9.93 12.63 -4.24
N THR A 13 10.14 11.34 -3.97
CA THR A 13 11.21 10.57 -4.57
C THR A 13 10.72 9.49 -5.54
N PHE A 14 9.42 9.22 -5.55
CA PHE A 14 8.82 8.19 -6.38
C PHE A 14 8.81 8.62 -7.86
N THR A 15 9.26 7.71 -8.73
CA THR A 15 9.19 7.92 -10.17
C THR A 15 8.01 7.15 -10.74
N PRO A 16 6.97 7.82 -11.24
CA PRO A 16 5.82 7.12 -11.82
C PRO A 16 6.22 6.28 -13.03
N PHE A 17 5.60 5.11 -13.14
CA PHE A 17 5.88 4.16 -14.22
C PHE A 17 5.27 4.59 -15.55
N ASN A 18 4.12 5.27 -15.51
CA ASN A 18 3.39 5.69 -16.70
C ASN A 18 2.60 6.98 -16.41
N GLU A 19 1.90 7.49 -17.43
CA GLU A 19 1.12 8.72 -17.30
C GLU A 19 -0.01 8.61 -16.28
N GLN A 20 -0.69 7.48 -16.21
CA GLN A 20 -1.77 7.27 -15.26
C GLN A 20 -1.25 7.35 -13.82
N GLU A 21 -0.14 6.71 -13.53
CA GLU A 21 0.47 6.78 -12.20
C GLU A 21 0.94 8.19 -11.88
N GLN A 22 1.46 8.93 -12.86
CA GLN A 22 1.85 10.32 -12.67
C GLN A 22 0.65 11.18 -12.27
N VAL A 23 -0.48 11.02 -12.96
CA VAL A 23 -1.73 11.73 -12.65
C VAL A 23 -2.23 11.33 -11.27
N ASP A 24 -2.23 10.05 -10.96
CA ASP A 24 -2.66 9.55 -9.66
C ASP A 24 -1.80 10.14 -8.52
N CYS A 25 -0.49 10.21 -8.71
CA CYS A 25 0.40 10.83 -7.72
C CYS A 25 0.11 12.33 -7.52
N GLN A 26 -0.22 13.04 -8.59
CA GLN A 26 -0.60 14.45 -8.49
C GLN A 26 -1.88 14.62 -7.69
N HIS A 27 -2.88 13.77 -7.93
CA HIS A 27 -4.13 13.79 -7.17
C HIS A 27 -3.89 13.45 -5.70
N ILE A 28 -3.06 12.46 -5.42
CA ILE A 28 -2.74 12.09 -4.04
C ILE A 28 -2.05 13.24 -3.30
N ARG A 29 -1.13 13.96 -3.96
CA ARG A 29 -0.50 15.14 -3.36
C ARG A 29 -1.54 16.20 -2.99
N GLN A 30 -2.51 16.42 -3.87
CA GLN A 30 -3.60 17.35 -3.62
C GLN A 30 -4.47 16.90 -2.45
N PHE A 31 -4.82 15.61 -2.39
CA PHE A 31 -5.61 15.06 -1.29
C PHE A 31 -4.89 15.19 0.05
N LEU A 32 -3.57 15.01 0.08
CA LEU A 32 -2.78 15.19 1.29
C LEU A 32 -2.83 16.62 1.84
N GLU A 33 -3.06 17.59 0.98
CA GLU A 33 -3.21 18.99 1.36
C GLU A 33 -4.63 19.34 1.81
N GLU A 34 -5.65 18.73 1.19
CA GLU A 34 -7.04 19.19 1.30
C GLU A 34 -7.92 18.29 2.16
N GLU A 35 -7.66 16.98 2.21
CA GLU A 35 -8.58 16.02 2.83
C GLU A 35 -8.10 15.59 4.22
N PRO A 36 -9.02 15.54 5.20
CA PRO A 36 -8.69 15.02 6.53
C PRO A 36 -8.82 13.49 6.58
N ASN A 37 -8.19 12.89 7.58
CA ASN A 37 -8.40 11.48 7.94
C ASN A 37 -8.13 10.49 6.80
N LEU A 38 -7.11 10.74 5.99
CA LEU A 38 -6.78 9.89 4.84
C LEU A 38 -6.30 8.49 5.25
N LEU A 39 -5.90 8.29 6.49
CA LEU A 39 -5.49 6.99 7.01
C LEU A 39 -6.65 6.19 7.62
N LEU A 40 -7.83 6.76 7.66
CA LEU A 40 -8.99 6.14 8.32
C LEU A 40 -10.07 5.81 7.30
N ARG A 41 -10.60 4.58 7.38
CA ARG A 41 -11.67 4.14 6.49
C ARG A 41 -13.00 4.83 6.73
N ASN A 42 -13.18 5.57 7.85
CA ASN A 42 -14.37 6.39 8.05
C ASN A 42 -14.41 7.59 7.09
N ASN A 43 -13.27 7.94 6.47
CA ASN A 43 -13.30 8.83 5.31
C ASN A 43 -13.75 7.99 4.10
N VAL A 44 -15.06 7.99 3.84
CA VAL A 44 -15.64 7.17 2.76
C VAL A 44 -15.33 7.72 1.37
N LYS A 45 -14.88 8.97 1.29
CA LYS A 45 -14.50 9.61 0.04
C LYS A 45 -13.16 9.09 -0.46
N MET A 46 -12.18 8.98 0.43
CA MET A 46 -10.86 8.46 0.12
C MET A 46 -10.08 8.12 1.38
N HIS A 47 -9.30 7.06 1.32
CA HIS A 47 -8.37 6.69 2.38
C HIS A 47 -7.31 5.75 1.83
N PHE A 48 -6.17 5.71 2.52
CA PHE A 48 -5.05 4.88 2.08
C PHE A 48 -5.25 3.41 2.43
N THR A 49 -4.83 2.56 1.49
CA THR A 49 -4.63 1.13 1.69
C THR A 49 -3.21 0.79 1.28
N ALA A 50 -2.73 -0.35 1.71
CA ALA A 50 -1.44 -0.86 1.32
C ALA A 50 -1.53 -2.33 0.96
N SER A 51 -0.82 -2.72 -0.07
CA SER A 51 -0.77 -4.11 -0.52
C SER A 51 0.67 -4.50 -0.82
N ALA A 52 0.91 -5.80 -0.95
CA ALA A 52 2.25 -6.31 -1.15
C ALA A 52 2.30 -7.38 -2.23
N TRP A 53 3.34 -7.31 -3.04
CA TRP A 53 3.80 -8.43 -3.86
C TRP A 53 4.79 -9.23 -3.02
N VAL A 54 4.47 -10.49 -2.77
CA VAL A 54 5.30 -11.36 -1.93
C VAL A 54 5.97 -12.39 -2.81
N LEU A 55 7.30 -12.38 -2.83
CA LEU A 55 8.10 -13.28 -3.62
C LEU A 55 8.66 -14.40 -2.76
N ASN A 56 8.80 -15.60 -3.33
CA ASN A 56 9.53 -16.67 -2.69
C ASN A 56 11.04 -16.35 -2.66
N PRO A 57 11.87 -17.10 -1.90
CA PRO A 57 13.30 -16.80 -1.78
C PRO A 57 14.06 -16.77 -3.11
N THR A 58 13.64 -17.57 -4.08
CA THR A 58 14.28 -17.60 -5.42
C THR A 58 13.72 -16.55 -6.37
N LYS A 59 12.69 -15.80 -5.95
CA LYS A 59 12.09 -14.68 -6.69
C LYS A 59 11.50 -15.06 -8.05
N ASP A 60 11.06 -16.31 -8.18
CA ASP A 60 10.43 -16.80 -9.40
C ASP A 60 8.93 -17.08 -9.25
N LYS A 61 8.38 -16.87 -8.05
CA LYS A 61 6.96 -17.06 -7.78
C LYS A 61 6.42 -15.95 -6.90
N VAL A 62 5.16 -15.62 -7.11
CA VAL A 62 4.42 -14.61 -6.33
C VAL A 62 3.33 -15.30 -5.53
N LEU A 63 3.19 -14.92 -4.27
CA LEU A 63 2.10 -15.40 -3.42
C LEU A 63 0.80 -14.73 -3.84
N MET A 64 -0.21 -15.56 -4.09
CA MET A 64 -1.59 -15.11 -4.30
C MET A 64 -2.51 -15.78 -3.29
N LEU A 65 -3.52 -15.05 -2.85
CA LEU A 65 -4.52 -15.52 -1.90
C LEU A 65 -5.86 -15.64 -2.60
N TYR A 66 -6.58 -16.74 -2.34
CA TYR A 66 -7.92 -16.91 -2.89
C TYR A 66 -8.92 -16.21 -2.00
N HIS A 67 -9.65 -15.25 -2.56
CA HIS A 67 -10.67 -14.49 -1.83
C HIS A 67 -12.04 -15.16 -2.04
N ASN A 68 -12.60 -15.74 -0.98
CA ASN A 68 -13.83 -16.52 -1.07
C ASN A 68 -15.04 -15.69 -1.49
N ILE A 69 -15.14 -14.44 -1.04
CA ILE A 69 -16.27 -13.57 -1.36
C ILE A 69 -16.24 -13.17 -2.83
N TYR A 70 -15.08 -12.76 -3.35
CA TYR A 70 -14.93 -12.33 -4.74
C TYR A 70 -14.61 -13.50 -5.67
N GLN A 71 -14.39 -14.70 -5.12
CA GLN A 71 -14.05 -15.92 -5.88
C GLN A 71 -12.91 -15.69 -6.87
N SER A 72 -11.84 -15.04 -6.39
CA SER A 72 -10.70 -14.71 -7.23
C SER A 72 -9.40 -14.74 -6.44
N TRP A 73 -8.30 -14.90 -7.18
CA TRP A 73 -6.96 -14.82 -6.64
C TRP A 73 -6.51 -13.36 -6.62
N SER A 74 -5.84 -12.96 -5.55
CA SER A 74 -5.36 -11.60 -5.37
C SER A 74 -4.11 -11.57 -4.51
N TRP A 75 -3.40 -10.44 -4.57
CA TRP A 75 -2.32 -10.16 -3.62
C TRP A 75 -2.90 -9.75 -2.28
N SER A 76 -2.03 -9.76 -1.25
CA SER A 76 -2.41 -9.38 0.10
C SER A 76 -2.42 -7.87 0.28
N GLY A 77 -3.35 -7.37 1.06
CA GLY A 77 -3.43 -5.94 1.36
C GLY A 77 -4.57 -5.59 2.31
N GLY A 78 -4.58 -4.37 2.76
CA GLY A 78 -5.60 -3.89 3.69
C GLY A 78 -5.54 -2.39 3.95
N HIS A 79 -6.41 -1.94 4.82
CA HIS A 79 -6.57 -0.53 5.17
C HIS A 79 -5.49 -0.08 6.16
N ALA A 80 -5.10 1.19 6.05
CA ALA A 80 -4.11 1.78 6.94
C ALA A 80 -4.59 1.88 8.39
N ASP A 81 -5.87 2.18 8.58
CA ASP A 81 -6.52 2.29 9.90
C ASP A 81 -5.73 3.14 10.90
N GLY A 82 -5.25 4.29 10.45
CA GLY A 82 -4.52 5.25 11.27
C GLY A 82 -3.01 5.13 11.22
N GLU A 83 -2.47 4.04 10.65
CA GLU A 83 -1.03 3.83 10.58
C GLU A 83 -0.43 4.51 9.36
N GLY A 84 0.48 5.46 9.58
CA GLY A 84 1.15 6.20 8.50
C GLY A 84 2.31 5.46 7.85
N ASP A 85 2.82 4.41 8.47
CA ASP A 85 3.85 3.56 7.87
C ASP A 85 3.19 2.46 7.05
N LEU A 86 2.95 2.74 5.77
CA LEU A 86 2.23 1.82 4.91
C LEU A 86 3.01 0.54 4.59
N LEU A 87 4.34 0.56 4.71
CA LEU A 87 5.13 -0.67 4.62
C LEU A 87 4.79 -1.62 5.77
N SER A 88 4.68 -1.09 6.99
CA SER A 88 4.25 -1.88 8.15
C SER A 88 2.85 -2.42 7.97
N VAL A 89 1.94 -1.62 7.40
CA VAL A 89 0.57 -2.07 7.09
C VAL A 89 0.59 -3.25 6.14
N ALA A 90 1.33 -3.14 5.04
CA ALA A 90 1.42 -4.21 4.04
C ALA A 90 2.00 -5.49 4.64
N MET A 91 3.07 -5.38 5.42
CA MET A 91 3.71 -6.53 6.05
C MET A 91 2.80 -7.21 7.07
N LYS A 92 2.08 -6.42 7.86
CA LYS A 92 1.11 -6.94 8.82
C LYS A 92 0.01 -7.73 8.13
N GLU A 93 -0.55 -7.18 7.05
CA GLU A 93 -1.60 -7.85 6.30
C GLU A 93 -1.12 -9.17 5.69
N VAL A 94 0.11 -9.21 5.16
CA VAL A 94 0.67 -10.46 4.63
C VAL A 94 0.77 -11.51 5.72
N LYS A 95 1.25 -11.14 6.90
CA LYS A 95 1.38 -12.08 8.03
C LYS A 95 0.03 -12.60 8.48
N GLU A 96 -0.95 -11.72 8.60
CA GLU A 96 -2.30 -12.09 9.05
C GLU A 96 -3.03 -12.97 8.04
N GLU A 97 -2.94 -12.65 6.75
CA GLU A 97 -3.70 -13.34 5.71
C GLU A 97 -3.04 -14.64 5.25
N SER A 98 -1.70 -14.72 5.26
CA SER A 98 -0.97 -15.88 4.76
C SER A 98 -0.42 -16.80 5.84
N GLY A 99 -0.26 -16.30 7.06
CA GLY A 99 0.39 -17.02 8.13
C GLY A 99 1.91 -17.05 8.05
N LEU A 100 2.51 -16.36 7.09
CA LEU A 100 3.96 -16.27 6.98
C LEU A 100 4.53 -15.46 8.15
N LEU A 101 5.55 -15.97 8.80
CA LEU A 101 6.17 -15.33 9.97
C LEU A 101 7.45 -14.61 9.63
N SER A 102 8.16 -15.04 8.58
CA SER A 102 9.44 -14.48 8.20
C SER A 102 9.31 -13.74 6.87
N LEU A 103 9.26 -12.41 6.95
CA LEU A 103 9.15 -11.52 5.80
C LEU A 103 10.26 -10.50 5.83
N LYS A 104 10.80 -10.19 4.66
CA LYS A 104 11.82 -9.16 4.51
C LYS A 104 11.42 -8.23 3.38
N PRO A 105 11.30 -6.91 3.63
CA PRO A 105 11.05 -5.99 2.53
C PRO A 105 12.25 -5.91 1.60
N LEU A 106 12.01 -5.93 0.30
CA LEU A 106 13.04 -5.78 -0.71
C LEU A 106 13.30 -4.31 -1.04
N LEU A 107 12.29 -3.46 -0.77
CA LEU A 107 12.35 -2.02 -0.98
C LEU A 107 11.83 -1.34 0.27
N ASP A 108 12.33 -0.14 0.55
CA ASP A 108 11.85 0.69 1.66
C ASP A 108 10.82 1.72 1.19
N MET A 109 10.50 1.73 -0.08
CA MET A 109 9.49 2.61 -0.67
C MET A 109 8.54 1.80 -1.55
N PRO A 110 7.35 2.34 -1.88
CA PRO A 110 6.39 1.60 -2.67
C PRO A 110 6.88 1.36 -4.10
N LEU A 111 6.52 0.20 -4.63
CA LEU A 111 6.77 -0.14 -6.03
C LEU A 111 5.81 0.60 -6.95
N SER A 112 4.59 0.84 -6.49
CA SER A 112 3.53 1.51 -7.24
C SER A 112 2.68 2.36 -6.29
N ILE A 113 2.23 3.50 -6.79
CA ILE A 113 1.31 4.40 -6.09
C ILE A 113 0.19 4.74 -7.06
N GLU A 114 -1.04 4.42 -6.69
CA GLU A 114 -2.17 4.59 -7.59
C GLU A 114 -3.49 4.79 -6.84
N ILE A 115 -4.48 5.26 -7.56
CA ILE A 115 -5.83 5.42 -7.05
C ILE A 115 -6.71 4.25 -7.54
#